data_4d605ef4b7a7db3a7fb311852ab399e6
#
_entry.id   4d605ef4b7a7db3a7fb311852ab399e6
#
_cell.length_a   1.000
_cell.length_b   1.000
_cell.length_c   1.000
_cell.angle_alpha   90.00
_cell.angle_beta   90.00
_cell.angle_gamma   90.00
#
_symmetry.space_group_name_H-M   'P 1'
#
loop_
_entity.id
_entity.type
_entity.pdbx_description
1 polymer ?
#
loop_
_entity_poly.entity_id
_entity_poly.type
_entity_poly.pdbx_seq_one_letter_code
_entity_poly.pdbx_strand_id
1 'polypeptide(L)'
;TNSAGTEFPYMISIPQDYDPQWKWPVEFVLHGGVGRPKAAAGENFWQRSLDRIGQPGRITVVPLAWPEAVWWQDEQADNLVAILNRLKSTYNVDENQVSLTGISDGGTGAYFYAFKQPTQWASFLPYIGHPGVLRNPQSGGGYRLYFENLMNKPLYIVNGENDRLYPAASLSSFIDILKDVGVPYT
;
A
#
# COMPACT_ATOMS: atom_id res chain seq x y z
N THR A 1 7.40 -16.36 4.65
CA THR A 1 7.11 -17.45 3.68
C THR A 1 5.62 -17.75 3.74
N ASN A 2 4.94 -17.75 2.60
CA ASN A 2 3.53 -18.09 2.52
C ASN A 2 3.30 -19.62 2.61
N SER A 3 2.03 -20.07 2.58
CA SER A 3 1.67 -21.50 2.63
C SER A 3 2.24 -22.32 1.47
N ALA A 4 2.58 -21.70 0.33
CA ALA A 4 3.19 -22.33 -0.83
C ALA A 4 4.74 -22.36 -0.78
N GLY A 5 5.35 -21.88 0.30
CA GLY A 5 6.81 -21.82 0.47
C GLY A 5 7.47 -20.62 -0.21
N THR A 6 6.70 -19.69 -0.79
CA THR A 6 7.24 -18.47 -1.39
C THR A 6 7.69 -17.50 -0.31
N GLU A 7 8.91 -16.99 -0.43
CA GLU A 7 9.43 -15.96 0.45
C GLU A 7 9.05 -14.57 -0.07
N PHE A 8 8.44 -13.78 0.81
CA PHE A 8 8.10 -12.38 0.58
C PHE A 8 8.99 -11.50 1.46
N PRO A 9 10.11 -10.99 0.93
CA PRO A 9 10.99 -10.12 1.69
C PRO A 9 10.31 -8.79 2.02
N TYR A 10 10.63 -8.25 3.18
CA TYR A 10 10.22 -6.90 3.58
C TYR A 10 11.25 -6.30 4.52
N MET A 11 11.24 -4.99 4.65
CA MET A 11 12.05 -4.26 5.62
C MET A 11 11.17 -3.51 6.61
N ILE A 12 11.70 -3.31 7.80
CA ILE A 12 11.09 -2.53 8.86
C ILE A 12 12.08 -1.45 9.31
N SER A 13 11.60 -0.22 9.42
CA SER A 13 12.26 0.85 10.16
C SER A 13 11.53 1.09 11.47
N ILE A 14 12.22 0.90 12.57
CA ILE A 14 11.72 1.19 13.91
C ILE A 14 12.28 2.55 14.35
N PRO A 15 11.46 3.49 14.85
CA PRO A 15 11.94 4.75 15.40
C PRO A 15 12.97 4.54 16.50
N GLN A 16 13.99 5.42 16.55
CA GLN A 16 15.04 5.35 17.58
C GLN A 16 14.50 5.55 18.99
N ASP A 17 13.42 6.30 19.12
CA ASP A 17 12.71 6.60 20.35
C ASP A 17 11.55 5.62 20.63
N TYR A 18 11.54 4.44 19.98
CA TYR A 18 10.52 3.42 20.22
C TYR A 18 10.42 3.03 21.70
N ASP A 19 9.24 3.20 22.27
CA ASP A 19 8.91 2.77 23.63
C ASP A 19 7.69 1.82 23.57
N PRO A 20 7.81 0.58 24.08
CA PRO A 20 6.73 -0.40 24.08
C PRO A 20 5.54 -0.02 24.98
N GLN A 21 5.67 1.01 25.82
CA GLN A 21 4.56 1.53 26.64
C GLN A 21 3.57 2.37 25.83
N TRP A 22 3.99 2.90 24.69
CA TRP A 22 3.15 3.72 23.80
C TRP A 22 2.69 2.93 22.59
N LYS A 23 1.49 3.24 22.11
CA LYS A 23 1.00 2.71 20.84
C LYS A 23 1.60 3.48 19.69
N TRP A 24 2.11 2.76 18.68
CA TRP A 24 2.84 3.33 17.55
C TRP A 24 2.06 3.19 16.25
N PRO A 25 1.93 4.29 15.49
CA PRO A 25 1.44 4.24 14.12
C PRO A 25 2.31 3.33 13.25
N VAL A 26 1.70 2.68 12.27
CA VAL A 26 2.41 1.85 11.28
C VAL A 26 2.07 2.33 9.87
N GLU A 27 3.07 2.50 9.05
CA GLU A 27 2.91 2.84 7.64
C GLU A 27 3.52 1.75 6.76
N PHE A 28 2.70 1.13 5.92
CA PHE A 28 3.16 0.25 4.85
C PHE A 28 3.37 1.08 3.60
N VAL A 29 4.58 0.99 3.01
CA VAL A 29 4.96 1.75 1.82
C VAL A 29 5.17 0.82 0.65
N LEU A 30 4.24 0.83 -0.30
CA LEU A 30 4.28 0.02 -1.51
C LEU A 30 5.08 0.75 -2.59
N HIS A 31 6.17 0.13 -3.06
CA HIS A 31 7.00 0.71 -4.11
C HIS A 31 6.36 0.59 -5.50
N GLY A 32 6.78 1.46 -6.42
CA GLY A 32 6.45 1.36 -7.84
C GLY A 32 7.37 0.39 -8.60
N GLY A 33 7.07 0.15 -9.88
CA GLY A 33 7.92 -0.63 -10.78
C GLY A 33 7.92 -2.12 -10.46
N VAL A 34 6.75 -2.72 -10.25
CA VAL A 34 6.57 -4.17 -10.01
C VAL A 34 6.99 -5.07 -11.17
N GLY A 35 7.23 -4.49 -12.36
CA GLY A 35 7.80 -5.22 -13.50
C GLY A 35 9.31 -5.53 -13.39
N ARG A 36 9.97 -5.14 -12.31
CA ARG A 36 11.39 -5.43 -12.07
C ARG A 36 11.56 -6.81 -11.44
N PRO A 37 12.67 -7.52 -11.73
CA PRO A 37 12.98 -8.79 -11.07
C PRO A 37 12.97 -8.67 -9.55
N LYS A 38 12.63 -9.76 -8.88
CA LYS A 38 12.67 -9.86 -7.43
C LYS A 38 14.06 -9.50 -6.91
N ALA A 39 14.16 -8.47 -6.08
CA ALA A 39 15.41 -8.10 -5.43
C ALA A 39 15.81 -9.17 -4.38
N ALA A 40 17.10 -9.52 -4.34
CA ALA A 40 17.59 -10.40 -3.30
C ALA A 40 17.61 -9.69 -1.94
N ALA A 41 17.48 -10.47 -0.87
CA ALA A 41 17.60 -9.93 0.49
C ALA A 41 19.00 -9.31 0.68
N GLY A 42 19.05 -8.06 1.16
CA GLY A 42 20.32 -7.33 1.39
C GLY A 42 20.84 -6.52 0.20
N GLU A 43 20.14 -6.48 -0.93
CA GLU A 43 20.52 -5.59 -2.04
C GLU A 43 20.33 -4.09 -1.69
N ASN A 44 21.16 -3.23 -2.30
CA ASN A 44 21.16 -1.77 -2.09
C ASN A 44 19.82 -1.07 -2.38
N PHE A 45 18.91 -1.72 -3.11
CA PHE A 45 17.55 -1.23 -3.34
C PHE A 45 16.83 -0.92 -2.02
N TRP A 46 16.98 -1.80 -1.04
CA TRP A 46 16.33 -1.73 0.26
C TRP A 46 16.88 -0.60 1.13
N GLN A 47 18.22 -0.49 1.24
CA GLN A 47 18.87 0.50 2.07
C GLN A 47 18.48 1.93 1.67
N ARG A 48 18.51 2.22 0.36
CA ARG A 48 18.12 3.52 -0.19
C ARG A 48 16.65 3.86 0.02
N SER A 49 15.79 2.85 0.11
CA SER A 49 14.37 3.05 0.36
C SER A 49 14.13 3.41 1.82
N LEU A 50 14.76 2.73 2.77
CA LEU A 50 14.60 3.02 4.20
C LEU A 50 15.11 4.41 4.60
N ASP A 51 16.27 4.82 4.08
CA ASP A 51 16.85 6.14 4.37
C ASP A 51 15.95 7.30 3.90
N ARG A 52 15.11 7.04 2.90
CA ARG A 52 14.18 8.05 2.34
C ARG A 52 12.78 7.98 2.96
N ILE A 53 12.35 6.82 3.40
CA ILE A 53 10.96 6.52 3.73
C ILE A 53 10.77 6.39 5.24
N GLY A 54 11.81 5.96 5.98
CA GLY A 54 11.75 5.88 7.45
C GLY A 54 11.44 7.24 8.06
N GLN A 55 10.31 7.37 8.70
CA GLN A 55 9.85 8.61 9.32
C GLN A 55 9.95 8.50 10.85
N PRO A 56 10.35 9.57 11.56
CA PRO A 56 10.23 9.61 13.00
C PRO A 56 8.76 9.47 13.44
N GLY A 57 8.54 8.89 14.59
CA GLY A 57 7.22 8.79 15.20
C GLY A 57 6.30 7.71 14.64
N ARG A 58 6.81 6.81 13.74
CA ARG A 58 6.05 5.67 13.23
C ARG A 58 6.94 4.49 12.86
N ILE A 59 6.39 3.30 12.91
CA ILE A 59 7.02 2.10 12.35
C ILE A 59 6.74 2.09 10.85
N THR A 60 7.79 2.00 10.03
CA THR A 60 7.65 1.96 8.57
C THR A 60 7.96 0.56 8.04
N VAL A 61 7.10 0.03 7.19
CA VAL A 61 7.23 -1.28 6.57
C VAL A 61 7.31 -1.12 5.07
N VAL A 62 8.32 -1.71 4.46
CA VAL A 62 8.50 -1.71 2.99
C VAL A 62 8.51 -3.15 2.51
N PRO A 63 7.37 -3.70 2.08
CA PRO A 63 7.32 -5.02 1.45
C PRO A 63 7.85 -4.96 0.02
N LEU A 64 8.14 -6.13 -0.57
CA LEU A 64 8.59 -6.26 -1.95
C LEU A 64 7.51 -6.85 -2.85
N ALA A 65 7.36 -6.27 -4.05
CA ALA A 65 6.59 -6.82 -5.15
C ALA A 65 7.49 -7.01 -6.38
N TRP A 66 7.12 -7.97 -7.24
CA TRP A 66 7.83 -8.31 -8.48
C TRP A 66 6.82 -8.90 -9.49
N PRO A 67 7.20 -9.21 -10.75
CA PRO A 67 6.22 -9.59 -11.79
C PRO A 67 5.31 -10.78 -11.43
N GLU A 68 5.83 -11.77 -10.71
CA GLU A 68 5.07 -12.94 -10.28
C GLU A 68 4.30 -12.73 -8.98
N ALA A 69 4.47 -11.58 -8.33
CA ALA A 69 3.80 -11.21 -7.07
C ALA A 69 3.55 -9.70 -7.01
N VAL A 70 2.71 -9.20 -7.89
CA VAL A 70 2.31 -7.79 -7.93
C VAL A 70 1.35 -7.44 -6.79
N TRP A 71 1.22 -6.16 -6.45
CA TRP A 71 0.45 -5.68 -5.29
C TRP A 71 -1.01 -6.14 -5.26
N TRP A 72 -1.62 -6.40 -6.40
CA TRP A 72 -3.04 -6.78 -6.53
C TRP A 72 -3.26 -8.27 -6.75
N GLN A 73 -2.39 -9.11 -6.22
CA GLN A 73 -2.55 -10.57 -6.14
C GLN A 73 -2.87 -11.00 -4.71
N ASP A 74 -3.62 -12.10 -4.60
CA ASP A 74 -4.08 -12.62 -3.30
C ASP A 74 -2.91 -12.98 -2.38
N GLU A 75 -1.82 -13.54 -2.92
CA GLU A 75 -0.63 -13.88 -2.15
C GLU A 75 0.04 -12.65 -1.51
N GLN A 76 0.03 -11.51 -2.21
CA GLN A 76 0.55 -10.25 -1.63
C GLN A 76 -0.41 -9.71 -0.58
N ALA A 77 -1.70 -9.85 -0.79
CA ALA A 77 -2.68 -9.45 0.18
C ALA A 77 -2.53 -10.22 1.50
N ASP A 78 -2.40 -11.53 1.41
CA ASP A 78 -2.13 -12.41 2.56
C ASP A 78 -0.78 -12.07 3.23
N ASN A 79 0.24 -11.77 2.43
CA ASN A 79 1.56 -11.38 2.90
C ASN A 79 1.51 -10.10 3.74
N LEU A 80 0.84 -9.04 3.26
CA LEU A 80 0.75 -7.78 4.02
C LEU A 80 0.02 -7.98 5.36
N VAL A 81 -1.04 -8.77 5.37
CA VAL A 81 -1.76 -9.13 6.60
C VAL A 81 -0.85 -9.94 7.55
N ALA A 82 -0.09 -10.90 7.03
CA ALA A 82 0.83 -11.69 7.83
C ALA A 82 1.95 -10.83 8.45
N ILE A 83 2.50 -9.87 7.69
CA ILE A 83 3.48 -8.90 8.20
C ILE A 83 2.85 -8.06 9.32
N LEU A 84 1.65 -7.53 9.12
CA LEU A 84 0.96 -6.72 10.13
C LEU A 84 0.70 -7.52 11.41
N ASN A 85 0.25 -8.75 11.30
CA ASN A 85 0.05 -9.65 12.45
C ASN A 85 1.36 -9.92 13.19
N ARG A 86 2.46 -10.09 12.47
CA ARG A 86 3.79 -10.24 13.06
C ARG A 86 4.21 -8.99 13.81
N LEU A 87 3.95 -7.80 13.26
CA LEU A 87 4.23 -6.53 13.94
C LEU A 87 3.44 -6.40 15.22
N LYS A 88 2.13 -6.66 15.19
CA LYS A 88 1.24 -6.62 16.37
C LYS A 88 1.69 -7.59 17.47
N SER A 89 2.31 -8.72 17.13
CA SER A 89 2.84 -9.66 18.11
C SER A 89 4.19 -9.25 18.70
N THR A 90 4.88 -8.27 18.09
CA THR A 90 6.25 -7.89 18.46
C THR A 90 6.32 -6.48 19.03
N TYR A 91 5.48 -5.57 18.51
CA TYR A 91 5.47 -4.15 18.84
C TYR A 91 4.09 -3.72 19.32
N ASN A 92 4.03 -2.65 20.11
CA ASN A 92 2.78 -2.05 20.55
C ASN A 92 2.19 -1.16 19.46
N VAL A 93 1.46 -1.78 18.52
CA VAL A 93 0.88 -1.13 17.35
C VAL A 93 -0.42 -0.40 17.69
N ASP A 94 -0.57 0.83 17.22
CA ASP A 94 -1.87 1.50 17.18
C ASP A 94 -2.67 1.04 15.97
N GLU A 95 -3.61 0.12 16.19
CA GLU A 95 -4.43 -0.44 15.10
C GLU A 95 -5.34 0.58 14.40
N ASN A 96 -5.60 1.72 15.06
CA ASN A 96 -6.36 2.83 14.47
C ASN A 96 -5.49 3.75 13.60
N GLN A 97 -4.19 3.52 13.56
CA GLN A 97 -3.22 4.31 12.81
C GLN A 97 -2.31 3.43 11.93
N VAL A 98 -2.89 2.39 11.34
CA VAL A 98 -2.19 1.56 10.33
C VAL A 98 -2.55 2.07 8.95
N SER A 99 -1.63 2.76 8.28
CA SER A 99 -1.83 3.33 6.95
C SER A 99 -1.15 2.50 5.86
N LEU A 100 -1.73 2.55 4.67
CA LEU A 100 -1.17 1.95 3.47
C LEU A 100 -0.93 3.04 2.43
N THR A 101 0.32 3.30 2.12
CA THR A 101 0.74 4.26 1.10
C THR A 101 1.46 3.56 -0.03
N GLY A 102 1.51 4.17 -1.20
CA GLY A 102 2.26 3.63 -2.31
C GLY A 102 2.37 4.58 -3.48
N ILE A 103 3.40 4.40 -4.29
CA ILE A 103 3.69 5.23 -5.46
C ILE A 103 3.62 4.41 -6.75
N SER A 104 3.05 4.97 -7.82
CA SER A 104 2.94 4.33 -9.14
C SER A 104 2.21 2.98 -9.03
N ASP A 105 2.82 1.83 -9.37
CA ASP A 105 2.22 0.51 -9.12
C ASP A 105 1.86 0.30 -7.65
N GLY A 106 2.65 0.84 -6.72
CA GLY A 106 2.31 0.84 -5.30
C GLY A 106 1.09 1.67 -4.98
N GLY A 107 0.90 2.81 -5.66
CA GLY A 107 -0.32 3.62 -5.56
C GLY A 107 -1.55 2.88 -6.10
N THR A 108 -1.40 2.16 -7.22
CA THR A 108 -2.42 1.24 -7.73
C THR A 108 -2.70 0.11 -6.74
N GLY A 109 -1.66 -0.42 -6.10
CA GLY A 109 -1.79 -1.39 -5.00
C GLY A 109 -2.58 -0.82 -3.83
N ALA A 110 -2.30 0.41 -3.40
CA ALA A 110 -3.06 1.06 -2.32
C ALA A 110 -4.57 1.14 -2.66
N TYR A 111 -4.94 1.44 -3.91
CA TYR A 111 -6.32 1.35 -4.36
C TYR A 111 -6.87 -0.09 -4.29
N PHE A 112 -6.08 -1.10 -4.67
CA PHE A 112 -6.51 -2.50 -4.58
C PHE A 112 -6.94 -2.85 -3.15
N TYR A 113 -6.10 -2.57 -2.16
CA TYR A 113 -6.42 -2.86 -0.75
C TYR A 113 -7.60 -2.04 -0.25
N ALA A 114 -7.70 -0.77 -0.67
CA ALA A 114 -8.82 0.10 -0.33
C ALA A 114 -10.16 -0.49 -0.80
N PHE A 115 -10.22 -1.03 -2.01
CA PHE A 115 -11.45 -1.59 -2.58
C PHE A 115 -11.74 -3.04 -2.18
N LYS A 116 -10.71 -3.85 -1.98
CA LYS A 116 -10.84 -5.31 -1.84
C LYS A 116 -10.62 -5.81 -0.42
N GLN A 117 -9.74 -5.17 0.34
CA GLN A 117 -9.34 -5.61 1.68
C GLN A 117 -9.11 -4.43 2.65
N PRO A 118 -10.12 -3.56 2.87
CA PRO A 118 -9.93 -2.34 3.66
C PRO A 118 -9.82 -2.58 5.17
N THR A 119 -10.20 -3.76 5.67
CA THR A 119 -10.44 -4.00 7.10
C THR A 119 -9.23 -3.71 7.98
N GLN A 120 -8.04 -4.07 7.53
CA GLN A 120 -6.81 -3.97 8.32
C GLN A 120 -6.21 -2.55 8.36
N TRP A 121 -6.68 -1.65 7.50
CA TRP A 121 -6.08 -0.35 7.28
C TRP A 121 -6.97 0.77 7.79
N ALA A 122 -6.37 1.77 8.44
CA ALA A 122 -7.07 2.97 8.90
C ALA A 122 -7.24 4.00 7.79
N SER A 123 -6.27 4.09 6.88
CA SER A 123 -6.26 5.04 5.76
C SER A 123 -5.42 4.55 4.59
N PHE A 124 -5.66 5.16 3.41
CA PHE A 124 -4.95 4.84 2.17
C PHE A 124 -4.41 6.11 1.51
N LEU A 125 -3.15 6.06 1.08
CA LEU A 125 -2.45 7.19 0.47
C LEU A 125 -1.86 6.78 -0.90
N PRO A 126 -2.68 6.69 -1.96
CA PRO A 126 -2.20 6.39 -3.31
C PRO A 126 -1.55 7.62 -3.95
N TYR A 127 -0.25 7.53 -4.25
CA TYR A 127 0.50 8.53 -4.99
C TYR A 127 0.74 8.07 -6.42
N ILE A 128 0.31 8.88 -7.39
CA ILE A 128 0.55 8.65 -8.83
C ILE A 128 0.12 7.22 -9.26
N GLY A 129 -0.95 6.70 -8.67
CA GLY A 129 -1.58 5.43 -9.01
C GLY A 129 -2.87 5.65 -9.80
N HIS A 130 -3.43 4.57 -10.36
CA HIS A 130 -4.70 4.66 -11.07
C HIS A 130 -5.59 3.41 -10.87
N PRO A 131 -6.81 3.57 -10.31
CA PRO A 131 -7.70 2.44 -10.02
C PRO A 131 -8.20 1.75 -11.30
N GLY A 132 -8.20 2.44 -12.45
CA GLY A 132 -8.54 1.87 -13.75
C GLY A 132 -7.65 0.71 -14.18
N VAL A 133 -6.40 0.68 -13.73
CA VAL A 133 -5.48 -0.45 -13.97
C VAL A 133 -6.07 -1.75 -13.43
N LEU A 134 -6.65 -1.72 -12.23
CA LEU A 134 -7.24 -2.90 -11.57
C LEU A 134 -8.43 -3.47 -12.32
N ARG A 135 -9.17 -2.65 -13.07
CA ARG A 135 -10.32 -3.06 -13.88
C ARG A 135 -9.94 -3.72 -15.19
N ASN A 136 -8.72 -3.52 -15.67
CA ASN A 136 -8.25 -4.09 -16.92
C ASN A 136 -7.81 -5.55 -16.70
N PRO A 137 -8.43 -6.55 -17.36
CA PRO A 137 -8.09 -7.96 -17.20
C PRO A 137 -6.64 -8.31 -17.58
N GLN A 138 -6.02 -7.55 -18.50
CA GLN A 138 -4.67 -7.81 -18.96
C GLN A 138 -3.58 -7.25 -18.02
N SER A 139 -3.86 -6.18 -17.29
CA SER A 139 -2.85 -5.52 -16.45
C SER A 139 -3.16 -5.60 -14.95
N GLY A 140 -4.42 -5.58 -14.58
CA GLY A 140 -4.84 -5.46 -13.18
C GLY A 140 -5.74 -6.59 -12.67
N GLY A 141 -6.02 -7.61 -13.47
CA GLY A 141 -6.85 -8.77 -13.07
C GLY A 141 -8.36 -8.59 -13.25
N GLY A 142 -8.84 -7.47 -13.83
CA GLY A 142 -10.26 -7.26 -14.13
C GLY A 142 -11.16 -7.11 -12.91
N TYR A 143 -10.66 -6.56 -11.82
CA TYR A 143 -11.40 -6.45 -10.58
C TYR A 143 -12.59 -5.49 -10.67
N ARG A 144 -13.69 -5.87 -10.01
CA ARG A 144 -14.75 -4.95 -9.65
C ARG A 144 -14.31 -4.14 -8.42
N LEU A 145 -14.47 -2.81 -8.49
CA LEU A 145 -14.16 -1.88 -7.41
C LEU A 145 -15.42 -1.63 -6.58
N TYR A 146 -15.33 -1.89 -5.27
CA TYR A 146 -16.44 -1.70 -4.33
C TYR A 146 -16.22 -0.40 -3.56
N PHE A 147 -16.80 0.69 -4.05
CA PHE A 147 -16.63 2.02 -3.47
C PHE A 147 -17.21 2.11 -2.06
N GLU A 148 -18.25 1.35 -1.77
CA GLU A 148 -18.90 1.30 -0.46
C GLU A 148 -17.95 0.83 0.65
N ASN A 149 -16.92 0.06 0.32
CA ASN A 149 -15.88 -0.34 1.26
C ASN A 149 -15.08 0.84 1.83
N LEU A 150 -15.15 2.00 1.18
CA LEU A 150 -14.36 3.20 1.52
C LEU A 150 -15.16 4.24 2.32
N MET A 151 -16.44 4.04 2.59
CA MET A 151 -17.29 5.05 3.27
C MET A 151 -16.73 5.51 4.63
N ASN A 152 -15.95 4.66 5.31
CA ASN A 152 -15.32 4.97 6.60
C ASN A 152 -13.77 4.90 6.52
N LYS A 153 -13.21 4.98 5.33
CA LYS A 153 -11.76 4.83 5.09
C LYS A 153 -11.25 6.03 4.30
N PRO A 154 -10.55 6.97 4.93
CA PRO A 154 -10.06 8.15 4.23
C PRO A 154 -9.02 7.79 3.17
N LEU A 155 -9.17 8.45 2.01
CA LEU A 155 -8.23 8.42 0.90
C LEU A 155 -7.50 9.75 0.79
N TYR A 156 -6.18 9.74 0.74
CA TYR A 156 -5.37 10.89 0.39
C TYR A 156 -4.73 10.65 -0.98
N ILE A 157 -5.29 11.27 -2.03
CA ILE A 157 -4.96 11.01 -3.43
C ILE A 157 -4.04 12.09 -3.95
N VAL A 158 -2.88 11.70 -4.50
CA VAL A 158 -1.96 12.64 -5.12
C VAL A 158 -1.56 12.17 -6.52
N ASN A 159 -1.97 12.94 -7.54
CA ASN A 159 -1.53 12.75 -8.92
C ASN A 159 -1.06 14.07 -9.50
N GLY A 160 0.05 14.04 -10.21
CA GLY A 160 0.57 15.22 -10.90
C GLY A 160 -0.32 15.62 -12.07
N GLU A 161 -0.53 16.93 -12.26
CA GLU A 161 -1.31 17.46 -13.39
C GLU A 161 -0.74 17.01 -14.74
N ASN A 162 0.59 17.02 -14.85
CA ASN A 162 1.33 16.67 -16.07
C ASN A 162 2.01 15.30 -16.00
N ASP A 163 1.50 14.38 -15.15
CA ASP A 163 2.02 13.02 -15.12
C ASP A 163 1.75 12.31 -16.45
N ARG A 164 2.76 11.60 -16.97
CA ARG A 164 2.68 10.98 -18.31
C ARG A 164 1.79 9.74 -18.36
N LEU A 165 1.64 9.04 -17.25
CA LEU A 165 0.87 7.80 -17.18
C LEU A 165 -0.51 8.03 -16.57
N TYR A 166 -0.55 8.76 -15.46
CA TYR A 166 -1.77 8.97 -14.67
C TYR A 166 -1.94 10.44 -14.30
N PRO A 167 -2.15 11.35 -15.28
CA PRO A 167 -2.40 12.76 -14.98
C PRO A 167 -3.65 12.91 -14.10
N ALA A 168 -3.67 13.92 -13.24
CA ALA A 168 -4.79 14.15 -12.31
C ALA A 168 -6.16 14.15 -13.00
N ALA A 169 -6.25 14.72 -14.22
CA ALA A 169 -7.48 14.74 -15.01
C ALA A 169 -8.02 13.33 -15.36
N SER A 170 -7.16 12.31 -15.44
CA SER A 170 -7.58 10.93 -15.72
C SER A 170 -8.41 10.30 -14.60
N LEU A 171 -8.34 10.87 -13.40
CA LEU A 171 -9.09 10.40 -12.23
C LEU A 171 -10.47 11.05 -12.07
N SER A 172 -10.87 12.02 -12.92
CA SER A 172 -12.10 12.81 -12.73
C SER A 172 -13.33 11.93 -12.50
N SER A 173 -13.60 10.98 -13.39
CA SER A 173 -14.74 10.07 -13.27
C SER A 173 -14.71 9.22 -11.99
N PHE A 174 -13.51 8.85 -11.53
CA PHE A 174 -13.31 8.12 -10.30
C PHE A 174 -13.64 9.01 -9.08
N ILE A 175 -13.16 10.24 -9.10
CA ILE A 175 -13.43 11.23 -8.04
C ILE A 175 -14.94 11.53 -7.96
N ASP A 176 -15.63 11.63 -9.09
CA ASP A 176 -17.08 11.85 -9.11
C ASP A 176 -17.83 10.70 -8.42
N ILE A 177 -17.42 9.44 -8.65
CA ILE A 177 -18.00 8.28 -7.94
C ILE A 177 -17.72 8.35 -6.44
N LEU A 178 -16.50 8.73 -6.02
CA LEU A 178 -16.19 8.90 -4.59
C LEU A 178 -17.11 9.92 -3.92
N LYS A 179 -17.40 11.05 -4.60
CA LYS A 179 -18.33 12.07 -4.11
C LYS A 179 -19.75 11.52 -3.98
N ASP A 180 -20.23 10.84 -5.04
CA ASP A 180 -21.60 10.30 -5.08
C ASP A 180 -21.85 9.25 -3.98
N VAL A 181 -20.83 8.45 -3.67
CA VAL A 181 -20.88 7.43 -2.59
C VAL A 181 -20.63 8.03 -1.20
N GLY A 182 -20.08 9.24 -1.12
CA GLY A 182 -19.77 9.90 0.15
C GLY A 182 -18.49 9.38 0.82
N VAL A 183 -17.52 8.94 0.03
CA VAL A 183 -16.20 8.50 0.52
C VAL A 183 -15.38 9.71 0.98
N PRO A 184 -14.79 9.70 2.19
CA PRO A 184 -13.89 10.77 2.61
C PRO A 184 -12.57 10.73 1.83
N TYR A 185 -12.27 11.79 1.07
CA TYR A 185 -11.01 11.90 0.32
C TYR A 185 -10.48 13.34 0.32
N THR A 186 -9.19 13.46 0.10
CA THR A 186 -8.46 14.72 -0.12
C THR A 186 -7.59 14.60 -1.35
#